data_fd8a1a4b9dc3e7f405b7526e5ea5f64a
#
_entry.id   fd8a1a4b9dc3e7f405b7526e5ea5f64a
#
_cell.length_a   1.000
_cell.length_b   1.000
_cell.length_c   1.000
_cell.angle_alpha   90.00
_cell.angle_beta   90.00
_cell.angle_gamma   90.00
#
_symmetry.space_group_name_H-M   'P 1'
#
loop_
_entity.id
_entity.type
_entity.pdbx_description
1 polymer ?
#
loop_
_entity_poly.entity_id
_entity_poly.type
_entity_poly.pdbx_seq_one_letter_code
_entity_poly.pdbx_strand_id
1 'polypeptide(L)'
;MDKTIIISNRLPVQLQIDNGGITAIPSVGGLATGMKSVHTGGDSLWIGWSGLTDEEIPDGLAPEIDKALAKHGSSKVNLTAEEVDGFYYGFSNRTIWPLFHYFLEYSEFELESWDTYKSVNQKFADAILKEAGENDTIWVHDYQLMLVPQMVREKRPNISIGFFLHIPFPSYEIFRTLPWRKEVLMGLLGSDLVGFHTYDYERHFLSSVRRLLGLEVSFNDIYLEDRVIKVDSFPMGIDYKKFSDAAKKHDKNKTGERSELQRRLDMHKESDPEAKFFLSIDRLDYSKGIAKRLNAFEYFLNKYPQYKEKVRLIVLAVPSRSNVPQYQLLKKEIDELVGRINGEFSTVSWTPIWYFYRSMPFE
;
A
#
# COMPACT_ATOMS: atom_id res chain seq x y z
N MET A 1 -19.47 -14.42 20.13
CA MET A 1 -19.54 -14.49 18.66
C MET A 1 -18.13 -14.52 18.15
N ASP A 2 -17.87 -15.35 17.14
CA ASP A 2 -16.55 -15.47 16.56
C ASP A 2 -16.27 -14.21 15.74
N LYS A 3 -15.17 -13.52 16.03
CA LYS A 3 -14.82 -12.27 15.35
C LYS A 3 -13.72 -12.49 14.30
N THR A 4 -13.68 -11.60 13.33
CA THR A 4 -12.54 -11.52 12.40
C THR A 4 -11.52 -10.49 12.91
N ILE A 5 -10.29 -10.91 13.13
CA ILE A 5 -9.19 -10.03 13.51
C ILE A 5 -8.39 -9.72 12.23
N ILE A 6 -8.45 -8.48 11.79
CA ILE A 6 -7.73 -7.96 10.63
C ILE A 6 -6.40 -7.39 11.09
N ILE A 7 -5.31 -7.82 10.48
CA ILE A 7 -3.97 -7.36 10.84
C ILE A 7 -3.30 -6.73 9.63
N SER A 8 -2.85 -5.51 9.77
CA SER A 8 -2.05 -4.82 8.75
C SER A 8 -1.03 -3.89 9.39
N ASN A 9 -0.02 -3.50 8.62
CA ASN A 9 1.02 -2.58 9.11
C ASN A 9 0.43 -1.28 9.69
N ARG A 10 -0.54 -0.66 9.01
CA ARG A 10 -1.20 0.58 9.46
C ARG A 10 -2.66 0.32 9.82
N LEU A 11 -3.13 0.98 10.87
CA LEU A 11 -4.56 1.04 11.19
C LEU A 11 -5.37 1.74 10.08
N PRO A 12 -6.68 1.45 9.97
CA PRO A 12 -7.58 2.13 9.04
C PRO A 12 -7.94 3.55 9.47
N VAL A 13 -7.37 4.01 10.58
CA VAL A 13 -7.55 5.35 11.13
C VAL A 13 -6.19 6.03 11.35
N GLN A 14 -6.17 7.36 11.22
CA GLN A 14 -5.03 8.21 11.58
C GLN A 14 -5.36 8.98 12.84
N LEU A 15 -4.41 9.08 13.74
CA LEU A 15 -4.54 9.88 14.95
C LEU A 15 -4.10 11.33 14.67
N GLN A 16 -4.91 12.28 15.11
CA GLN A 16 -4.56 13.70 15.17
C GLN A 16 -4.56 14.13 16.63
N ILE A 17 -3.49 14.76 17.04
CA ILE A 17 -3.32 15.29 18.40
C ILE A 17 -3.34 16.81 18.28
N ASP A 18 -4.46 17.45 18.65
CA ASP A 18 -4.64 18.89 18.59
C ASP A 18 -5.03 19.44 19.99
N ASN A 19 -4.31 20.46 20.48
CA ASN A 19 -4.59 21.18 21.72
C ASN A 19 -4.92 20.26 22.93
N GLY A 20 -4.27 19.09 23.04
CA GLY A 20 -4.48 18.14 24.12
C GLY A 20 -5.68 17.21 23.94
N GLY A 21 -6.34 17.23 22.78
CA GLY A 21 -7.37 16.25 22.39
C GLY A 21 -6.86 15.28 21.32
N ILE A 22 -7.40 14.05 21.34
CA ILE A 22 -7.08 13.01 20.36
C ILE A 22 -8.30 12.75 19.52
N THR A 23 -8.13 12.85 18.19
CA THR A 23 -9.16 12.51 17.22
C THR A 23 -8.65 11.41 16.28
N ALA A 24 -9.42 10.34 16.12
CA ALA A 24 -9.16 9.31 15.13
C ALA A 24 -9.99 9.59 13.87
N ILE A 25 -9.32 9.80 12.75
CA ILE A 25 -9.97 10.04 11.45
C ILE A 25 -9.71 8.86 10.51
N PRO A 26 -10.67 8.49 9.63
CA PRO A 26 -10.47 7.41 8.67
C PRO A 26 -9.24 7.64 7.80
N SER A 27 -8.39 6.61 7.67
CA SER A 27 -7.22 6.63 6.79
C SER A 27 -7.63 6.52 5.33
N VAL A 28 -6.92 7.23 4.44
CA VAL A 28 -7.10 7.17 2.99
C VAL A 28 -6.05 6.24 2.40
N GLY A 29 -6.27 4.93 2.53
CA GLY A 29 -5.38 3.90 1.99
C GLY A 29 -6.13 2.87 1.16
N GLY A 30 -5.45 2.26 0.17
CA GLY A 30 -6.07 1.23 -0.69
C GLY A 30 -6.62 0.07 0.12
N LEU A 31 -5.84 -0.45 1.08
CA LEU A 31 -6.27 -1.53 1.97
C LEU A 31 -7.44 -1.09 2.87
N ALA A 32 -7.32 0.05 3.56
CA ALA A 32 -8.36 0.58 4.43
C ALA A 32 -9.68 0.82 3.67
N THR A 33 -9.60 1.30 2.43
CA THR A 33 -10.77 1.51 1.56
C THR A 33 -11.36 0.19 1.11
N GLY A 34 -10.53 -0.77 0.67
CA GLY A 34 -10.98 -2.07 0.16
C GLY A 34 -11.61 -2.95 1.25
N MET A 35 -11.11 -2.86 2.48
CA MET A 35 -11.58 -3.66 3.62
C MET A 35 -12.68 -2.99 4.45
N LYS A 36 -13.08 -1.76 4.09
CA LYS A 36 -14.05 -0.98 4.86
C LYS A 36 -15.38 -1.72 5.07
N SER A 37 -15.88 -2.40 4.04
CA SER A 37 -17.16 -3.14 4.13
C SER A 37 -17.07 -4.33 5.09
N VAL A 38 -15.92 -4.99 5.18
CA VAL A 38 -15.68 -6.12 6.11
C VAL A 38 -15.60 -5.59 7.54
N HIS A 39 -14.86 -4.50 7.75
CA HIS A 39 -14.65 -3.93 9.09
C HIS A 39 -15.90 -3.25 9.66
N THR A 40 -16.71 -2.58 8.84
CA THR A 40 -17.91 -1.86 9.31
C THR A 40 -19.18 -2.71 9.33
N GLY A 41 -19.20 -3.86 8.67
CA GLY A 41 -20.37 -4.71 8.51
C GLY A 41 -20.45 -5.92 9.43
N GLY A 42 -19.44 -6.16 10.31
CA GLY A 42 -19.38 -7.35 11.15
C GLY A 42 -18.66 -7.13 12.48
N ASP A 43 -18.65 -8.16 13.32
CA ASP A 43 -17.85 -8.23 14.54
C ASP A 43 -16.36 -8.40 14.13
N SER A 44 -15.63 -7.29 14.06
CA SER A 44 -14.23 -7.29 13.67
C SER A 44 -13.37 -6.39 14.54
N LEU A 45 -12.14 -6.81 14.77
CA LEU A 45 -11.09 -6.02 15.40
C LEU A 45 -9.98 -5.80 14.39
N TRP A 46 -9.46 -4.56 14.26
CA TRP A 46 -8.32 -4.27 13.43
C TRP A 46 -7.08 -3.96 14.28
N ILE A 47 -6.03 -4.76 14.11
CA ILE A 47 -4.75 -4.59 14.81
C ILE A 47 -3.71 -4.01 13.83
N GLY A 48 -3.02 -2.94 14.24
CA GLY A 48 -2.00 -2.30 13.40
C GLY A 48 -1.24 -1.19 14.12
N TRP A 49 -0.22 -0.66 13.47
CA TRP A 49 0.46 0.51 13.97
C TRP A 49 -0.36 1.78 13.72
N SER A 50 -0.47 2.63 14.74
CA SER A 50 -1.26 3.88 14.67
C SER A 50 -0.66 4.94 13.72
N GLY A 51 0.63 4.80 13.44
CA GLY A 51 1.39 5.77 12.66
C GLY A 51 2.22 6.74 13.48
N LEU A 52 2.05 6.74 14.80
CA LEU A 52 2.88 7.46 15.76
C LEU A 52 3.85 6.47 16.40
N THR A 53 5.09 6.87 16.55
CA THR A 53 6.09 6.11 17.31
C THR A 53 5.88 6.35 18.81
N ASP A 54 6.47 5.48 19.65
CA ASP A 54 6.34 5.63 21.10
C ASP A 54 6.86 7.00 21.59
N GLU A 55 7.90 7.53 20.93
CA GLU A 55 8.50 8.83 21.24
C GLU A 55 7.65 10.04 20.80
N GLU A 56 6.75 9.82 19.83
CA GLU A 56 5.81 10.85 19.35
C GLU A 56 4.54 10.92 20.20
N ILE A 57 4.30 9.93 21.06
CA ILE A 57 3.13 9.90 21.95
C ILE A 57 3.46 10.68 23.22
N PRO A 58 2.77 11.82 23.49
CA PRO A 58 2.99 12.56 24.72
C PRO A 58 2.68 11.73 25.97
N ASP A 59 3.44 11.99 27.04
CA ASP A 59 3.27 11.31 28.32
C ASP A 59 1.82 11.39 28.82
N GLY A 60 1.29 10.24 29.25
CA GLY A 60 -0.05 10.14 29.82
C GLY A 60 -1.19 10.04 28.79
N LEU A 61 -0.96 10.25 27.49
CA LEU A 61 -2.03 10.17 26.47
C LEU A 61 -2.28 8.76 25.91
N ALA A 62 -1.44 7.78 26.21
CA ALA A 62 -1.60 6.40 25.71
C ALA A 62 -2.99 5.80 26.00
N PRO A 63 -3.59 5.94 27.22
CA PRO A 63 -4.94 5.42 27.49
C PRO A 63 -6.04 6.11 26.70
N GLU A 64 -5.89 7.39 26.41
CA GLU A 64 -6.84 8.16 25.59
C GLU A 64 -6.78 7.73 24.12
N ILE A 65 -5.57 7.47 23.60
CA ILE A 65 -5.36 6.89 22.27
C ILE A 65 -6.05 5.55 22.17
N ASP A 66 -5.84 4.63 23.14
CA ASP A 66 -6.46 3.31 23.14
C ASP A 66 -7.99 3.42 23.16
N LYS A 67 -8.54 4.33 23.97
CA LYS A 67 -9.98 4.60 23.99
C LYS A 67 -10.52 5.19 22.68
N ALA A 68 -9.75 6.05 22.03
CA ALA A 68 -10.14 6.62 20.74
C ALA A 68 -10.14 5.53 19.64
N LEU A 69 -9.11 4.68 19.60
CA LEU A 69 -9.01 3.57 18.66
C LEU A 69 -10.09 2.51 18.88
N ALA A 70 -10.39 2.18 20.12
CA ALA A 70 -11.44 1.20 20.46
C ALA A 70 -12.83 1.59 19.92
N LYS A 71 -13.15 2.90 19.84
CA LYS A 71 -14.39 3.39 19.22
C LYS A 71 -14.50 3.04 17.73
N HIS A 72 -13.37 2.77 17.09
CA HIS A 72 -13.27 2.37 15.68
C HIS A 72 -12.98 0.87 15.52
N GLY A 73 -13.16 0.06 16.54
CA GLY A 73 -12.84 -1.37 16.50
C GLY A 73 -11.36 -1.64 16.21
N SER A 74 -10.47 -0.79 16.69
CA SER A 74 -9.05 -0.84 16.40
C SER A 74 -8.20 -0.97 17.66
N SER A 75 -7.08 -1.71 17.56
CA SER A 75 -6.07 -1.87 18.61
C SER A 75 -4.68 -1.61 18.01
N LYS A 76 -3.83 -0.88 18.75
CA LYS A 76 -2.52 -0.51 18.22
C LYS A 76 -1.41 -1.48 18.63
N VAL A 77 -0.43 -1.62 17.75
CA VAL A 77 0.91 -2.14 18.05
C VAL A 77 1.84 -0.95 18.21
N ASN A 78 2.53 -0.88 19.33
CA ASN A 78 3.48 0.19 19.63
C ASN A 78 4.83 -0.10 18.99
N LEU A 79 5.37 0.89 18.28
CA LEU A 79 6.68 0.83 17.64
C LEU A 79 7.51 2.05 18.01
N THR A 80 8.79 1.84 18.30
CA THR A 80 9.78 2.92 18.44
C THR A 80 10.20 3.47 17.08
N ALA A 81 10.82 4.65 17.07
CA ALA A 81 11.36 5.23 15.84
C ALA A 81 12.42 4.33 15.18
N GLU A 82 13.27 3.67 15.97
CA GLU A 82 14.27 2.70 15.50
C GLU A 82 13.61 1.47 14.86
N GLU A 83 12.55 0.94 15.48
CA GLU A 83 11.78 -0.17 14.91
C GLU A 83 11.11 0.22 13.58
N VAL A 84 10.54 1.42 13.49
CA VAL A 84 9.96 1.91 12.24
C VAL A 84 11.03 2.06 11.17
N ASP A 85 12.23 2.54 11.50
CA ASP A 85 13.32 2.64 10.53
C ASP A 85 13.77 1.26 10.03
N GLY A 86 14.10 0.32 10.90
CA GLY A 86 14.59 -1.01 10.50
C GLY A 86 13.50 -1.89 9.85
N PHE A 87 12.29 -1.89 10.40
CA PHE A 87 11.18 -2.72 9.92
C PHE A 87 10.52 -2.16 8.67
N TYR A 88 10.05 -0.89 8.74
CA TYR A 88 9.25 -0.31 7.66
C TYR A 88 10.13 0.27 6.55
N TYR A 89 11.02 1.21 6.90
CA TYR A 89 11.89 1.81 5.88
C TYR A 89 13.00 0.86 5.44
N GLY A 90 13.59 0.09 6.35
CA GLY A 90 14.61 -0.91 6.09
C GLY A 90 14.05 -2.12 5.33
N PHE A 91 13.79 -3.22 6.04
CA PHE A 91 13.46 -4.50 5.39
C PHE A 91 12.24 -4.43 4.48
N SER A 92 11.14 -3.81 4.90
CA SER A 92 9.94 -3.77 4.08
C SER A 92 10.12 -2.97 2.78
N ASN A 93 10.76 -1.78 2.84
CA ASN A 93 10.78 -0.87 1.70
C ASN A 93 12.12 -0.74 0.98
N ARG A 94 13.25 -1.12 1.59
CA ARG A 94 14.55 -1.22 0.90
C ARG A 94 14.87 -2.64 0.45
N THR A 95 14.27 -3.69 1.05
CA THR A 95 14.50 -5.08 0.62
C THR A 95 13.31 -5.65 -0.15
N ILE A 96 12.16 -5.83 0.50
CA ILE A 96 11.03 -6.58 -0.08
C ILE A 96 10.34 -5.81 -1.20
N TRP A 97 10.03 -4.54 -0.99
CA TRP A 97 9.30 -3.75 -2.00
C TRP A 97 10.01 -3.73 -3.36
N PRO A 98 11.29 -3.35 -3.49
CA PRO A 98 11.96 -3.37 -4.78
C PRO A 98 12.12 -4.78 -5.34
N LEU A 99 12.50 -5.76 -4.52
CA LEU A 99 12.66 -7.15 -4.95
C LEU A 99 11.37 -7.71 -5.56
N PHE A 100 10.23 -7.51 -4.88
CA PHE A 100 8.93 -8.04 -5.33
C PHE A 100 8.40 -7.29 -6.57
N HIS A 101 8.84 -6.07 -6.81
CA HIS A 101 8.51 -5.28 -8.00
C HIS A 101 9.55 -5.40 -9.12
N TYR A 102 10.51 -6.33 -9.03
CA TYR A 102 11.55 -6.58 -10.05
C TYR A 102 12.55 -5.43 -10.25
N PHE A 103 12.77 -4.62 -9.20
CA PHE A 103 13.82 -3.59 -9.14
C PHE A 103 14.98 -4.07 -8.26
N LEU A 104 15.59 -5.19 -8.66
CA LEU A 104 16.63 -5.86 -7.86
C LEU A 104 17.83 -4.94 -7.57
N GLU A 105 18.12 -4.03 -8.48
CA GLU A 105 19.19 -3.03 -8.33
C GLU A 105 18.97 -2.02 -7.19
N TYR A 106 17.74 -1.92 -6.67
CA TYR A 106 17.40 -1.07 -5.52
C TYR A 106 17.25 -1.87 -4.23
N SER A 107 17.42 -3.20 -4.29
CA SER A 107 17.23 -4.06 -3.13
C SER A 107 18.48 -4.09 -2.25
N GLU A 108 18.31 -3.76 -0.98
CA GLU A 108 19.34 -3.79 0.05
C GLU A 108 19.08 -4.98 0.98
N PHE A 109 20.14 -5.76 1.31
CA PHE A 109 20.04 -6.96 2.14
C PHE A 109 20.84 -6.76 3.43
N GLU A 110 20.26 -6.10 4.42
CA GLU A 110 20.87 -5.77 5.70
C GLU A 110 20.35 -6.69 6.81
N LEU A 111 21.28 -7.31 7.57
CA LEU A 111 20.93 -8.24 8.66
C LEU A 111 20.19 -7.52 9.80
N GLU A 112 20.59 -6.31 10.14
CA GLU A 112 19.97 -5.52 11.20
C GLU A 112 18.50 -5.19 10.89
N SER A 113 18.22 -4.79 9.65
CA SER A 113 16.84 -4.56 9.18
C SER A 113 15.98 -5.84 9.21
N TRP A 114 16.60 -7.00 8.89
CA TRP A 114 15.95 -8.30 9.01
C TRP A 114 15.64 -8.67 10.46
N ASP A 115 16.58 -8.45 11.37
CA ASP A 115 16.37 -8.75 12.79
C ASP A 115 15.28 -7.86 13.40
N THR A 116 15.25 -6.58 13.03
CA THR A 116 14.17 -5.67 13.41
C THR A 116 12.83 -6.12 12.81
N TYR A 117 12.81 -6.57 11.54
CA TYR A 117 11.59 -7.10 10.91
C TYR A 117 11.03 -8.30 11.68
N LYS A 118 11.87 -9.24 12.10
CA LYS A 118 11.45 -10.38 12.93
C LYS A 118 10.88 -9.93 14.27
N SER A 119 11.58 -9.03 14.96
CA SER A 119 11.14 -8.51 16.26
C SER A 119 9.80 -7.81 16.18
N VAL A 120 9.58 -6.97 15.17
CA VAL A 120 8.32 -6.28 14.99
C VAL A 120 7.19 -7.24 14.60
N ASN A 121 7.46 -8.24 13.73
CA ASN A 121 6.47 -9.28 13.44
C ASN A 121 6.07 -10.05 14.70
N GLN A 122 7.01 -10.28 15.63
CA GLN A 122 6.70 -10.90 16.93
C GLN A 122 5.77 -10.00 17.76
N LYS A 123 5.98 -8.67 17.81
CA LYS A 123 5.06 -7.75 18.51
C LYS A 123 3.64 -7.82 17.94
N PHE A 124 3.50 -7.92 16.61
CA PHE A 124 2.19 -8.12 15.98
C PHE A 124 1.57 -9.46 16.37
N ALA A 125 2.35 -10.54 16.35
CA ALA A 125 1.88 -11.86 16.79
C ALA A 125 1.42 -11.85 18.24
N ASP A 126 2.19 -11.22 19.14
CA ASP A 126 1.84 -11.10 20.57
C ASP A 126 0.56 -10.30 20.78
N ALA A 127 0.37 -9.21 20.01
CA ALA A 127 -0.88 -8.43 20.05
C ALA A 127 -2.09 -9.26 19.61
N ILE A 128 -1.94 -10.08 18.55
CA ILE A 128 -2.98 -11.01 18.11
C ILE A 128 -3.31 -12.02 19.21
N LEU A 129 -2.28 -12.66 19.78
CA LEU A 129 -2.44 -13.70 20.81
C LEU A 129 -3.13 -13.19 22.07
N LYS A 130 -2.96 -11.90 22.37
CA LYS A 130 -3.63 -11.22 23.48
C LYS A 130 -5.14 -11.00 23.23
N GLU A 131 -5.51 -10.69 21.99
CA GLU A 131 -6.87 -10.28 21.62
C GLU A 131 -7.72 -11.44 21.06
N ALA A 132 -7.09 -12.49 20.54
CA ALA A 132 -7.78 -13.57 19.84
C ALA A 132 -8.40 -14.59 20.80
N GLY A 133 -9.69 -14.86 20.61
CA GLY A 133 -10.39 -16.02 21.17
C GLY A 133 -10.08 -17.32 20.43
N GLU A 134 -10.61 -18.43 20.92
CA GLU A 134 -10.32 -19.77 20.34
C GLU A 134 -10.89 -19.97 18.94
N ASN A 135 -12.05 -19.39 18.65
CA ASN A 135 -12.77 -19.57 17.38
C ASN A 135 -12.65 -18.35 16.45
N ASP A 136 -11.85 -17.35 16.82
CA ASP A 136 -11.66 -16.17 15.98
C ASP A 136 -10.91 -16.52 14.69
N THR A 137 -11.16 -15.77 13.62
CA THR A 137 -10.42 -15.86 12.37
C THR A 137 -9.39 -14.73 12.28
N ILE A 138 -8.15 -15.07 12.05
CA ILE A 138 -7.05 -14.13 11.89
C ILE A 138 -6.84 -13.87 10.39
N TRP A 139 -6.80 -12.60 9.98
CA TRP A 139 -6.57 -12.23 8.59
C TRP A 139 -5.42 -11.23 8.48
N VAL A 140 -4.25 -11.74 8.14
CA VAL A 140 -2.99 -10.97 8.06
C VAL A 140 -2.81 -10.42 6.64
N HIS A 141 -2.42 -9.15 6.55
CA HIS A 141 -2.26 -8.44 5.28
C HIS A 141 -0.86 -7.93 5.05
N ASP A 142 -0.38 -8.21 3.85
CA ASP A 142 0.69 -7.57 3.13
C ASP A 142 2.12 -7.91 3.62
N TYR A 143 3.10 -7.49 2.82
CA TYR A 143 4.51 -7.88 2.88
C TYR A 143 5.25 -7.45 4.14
N GLN A 144 4.71 -6.56 4.93
CA GLN A 144 5.29 -6.17 6.21
C GLN A 144 5.15 -7.27 7.27
N LEU A 145 4.20 -8.18 7.14
CA LEU A 145 3.79 -9.11 8.19
C LEU A 145 3.87 -10.59 7.77
N MET A 146 4.81 -10.92 6.88
CA MET A 146 4.92 -12.27 6.32
C MET A 146 5.33 -13.35 7.31
N LEU A 147 5.88 -13.00 8.48
CA LEU A 147 6.27 -13.98 9.50
C LEU A 147 5.17 -14.21 10.55
N VAL A 148 4.22 -13.28 10.67
CA VAL A 148 3.16 -13.31 11.69
C VAL A 148 2.34 -14.60 11.65
N PRO A 149 1.90 -15.14 10.50
CA PRO A 149 1.08 -16.36 10.49
C PRO A 149 1.75 -17.53 11.19
N GLN A 150 3.03 -17.79 10.95
CA GLN A 150 3.76 -18.88 11.59
C GLN A 150 3.95 -18.64 13.09
N MET A 151 4.29 -17.41 13.49
CA MET A 151 4.47 -17.05 14.90
C MET A 151 3.18 -17.25 15.71
N VAL A 152 2.02 -16.94 15.12
CA VAL A 152 0.70 -17.20 15.74
C VAL A 152 0.40 -18.71 15.75
N ARG A 153 0.64 -19.42 14.64
CA ARG A 153 0.39 -20.86 14.50
C ARG A 153 1.13 -21.69 15.54
N GLU A 154 2.36 -21.36 15.84
CA GLU A 154 3.17 -22.05 16.87
C GLU A 154 2.55 -21.96 18.28
N LYS A 155 1.83 -20.90 18.57
CA LYS A 155 1.17 -20.69 19.87
C LYS A 155 -0.31 -21.14 19.89
N ARG A 156 -0.96 -21.12 18.74
CA ARG A 156 -2.38 -21.46 18.53
C ARG A 156 -2.53 -22.39 17.33
N PRO A 157 -2.22 -23.69 17.49
CA PRO A 157 -2.17 -24.64 16.36
C PRO A 157 -3.47 -24.77 15.57
N ASN A 158 -4.62 -24.54 16.18
CA ASN A 158 -5.93 -24.76 15.57
C ASN A 158 -6.68 -23.49 15.15
N ILE A 159 -6.07 -22.29 15.33
CA ILE A 159 -6.76 -21.04 14.97
C ILE A 159 -6.78 -20.87 13.44
N SER A 160 -7.87 -20.37 12.89
CA SER A 160 -8.00 -20.10 11.46
C SER A 160 -7.19 -18.86 11.05
N ILE A 161 -6.26 -19.00 10.10
CA ILE A 161 -5.38 -17.92 9.65
C ILE A 161 -5.44 -17.80 8.12
N GLY A 162 -5.85 -16.63 7.62
CA GLY A 162 -5.67 -16.20 6.26
C GLY A 162 -4.55 -15.20 6.12
N PHE A 163 -3.79 -15.26 5.03
CA PHE A 163 -2.82 -14.23 4.64
C PHE A 163 -3.12 -13.72 3.25
N PHE A 164 -3.01 -12.40 3.02
CA PHE A 164 -3.17 -11.82 1.69
C PHE A 164 -2.01 -10.89 1.34
N LEU A 165 -1.34 -11.16 0.22
CA LEU A 165 -0.27 -10.31 -0.30
C LEU A 165 -0.83 -9.31 -1.31
N HIS A 166 -0.65 -8.01 -1.02
CA HIS A 166 -1.17 -6.93 -1.86
C HIS A 166 -0.19 -6.43 -2.93
N ILE A 167 1.02 -6.96 -2.97
CA ILE A 167 2.04 -6.65 -3.97
C ILE A 167 2.34 -7.89 -4.81
N PRO A 168 3.03 -7.77 -5.96
CA PRO A 168 3.48 -8.92 -6.73
C PRO A 168 4.26 -9.91 -5.87
N PHE A 169 4.05 -11.22 -6.07
CA PHE A 169 5.03 -12.22 -5.64
C PHE A 169 5.94 -12.51 -6.83
N PRO A 170 7.27 -12.31 -6.70
CA PRO A 170 8.18 -12.42 -7.84
C PRO A 170 8.39 -13.86 -8.27
N SER A 171 8.87 -14.04 -9.51
CA SER A 171 9.26 -15.36 -9.99
C SER A 171 10.33 -15.98 -9.09
N TYR A 172 10.41 -17.31 -9.11
CA TYR A 172 11.43 -18.05 -8.35
C TYR A 172 12.85 -17.51 -8.57
N GLU A 173 13.20 -17.15 -9.81
CA GLU A 173 14.55 -16.68 -10.13
C GLU A 173 14.91 -15.36 -9.45
N ILE A 174 13.94 -14.49 -9.21
CA ILE A 174 14.10 -13.26 -8.44
C ILE A 174 14.01 -13.56 -6.94
N PHE A 175 12.98 -14.29 -6.53
CA PHE A 175 12.76 -14.56 -5.10
C PHE A 175 13.92 -15.30 -4.44
N ARG A 176 14.57 -16.23 -5.15
CA ARG A 176 15.73 -17.00 -4.65
C ARG A 176 16.92 -16.13 -4.25
N THR A 177 17.00 -14.89 -4.70
CA THR A 177 18.07 -13.94 -4.36
C THR A 177 17.94 -13.39 -2.93
N LEU A 178 16.71 -13.44 -2.35
CA LEU A 178 16.47 -13.04 -0.96
C LEU A 178 17.23 -13.99 -0.01
N PRO A 179 18.15 -13.50 0.84
CA PRO A 179 18.85 -14.35 1.81
C PRO A 179 17.89 -15.15 2.69
N TRP A 180 16.87 -14.52 3.22
CA TRP A 180 15.87 -15.06 4.16
C TRP A 180 14.62 -15.64 3.48
N ARG A 181 14.78 -16.14 2.27
CA ARG A 181 13.68 -16.68 1.44
C ARG A 181 12.94 -17.85 2.06
N LYS A 182 13.67 -18.73 2.80
CA LYS A 182 13.06 -19.89 3.45
C LYS A 182 12.23 -19.46 4.65
N GLU A 183 12.74 -18.57 5.45
CA GLU A 183 12.08 -18.01 6.63
C GLU A 183 10.80 -17.27 6.24
N VAL A 184 10.84 -16.48 5.15
CA VAL A 184 9.66 -15.79 4.62
C VAL A 184 8.60 -16.79 4.13
N LEU A 185 8.99 -17.83 3.39
CA LEU A 185 8.06 -18.87 2.97
C LEU A 185 7.45 -19.59 4.17
N MET A 186 8.27 -20.04 5.12
CA MET A 186 7.78 -20.71 6.33
C MET A 186 6.82 -19.82 7.14
N GLY A 187 7.12 -18.52 7.22
CA GLY A 187 6.23 -17.53 7.84
C GLY A 187 4.84 -17.52 7.22
N LEU A 188 4.77 -17.47 5.89
CA LEU A 188 3.51 -17.50 5.14
C LEU A 188 2.77 -18.84 5.28
N LEU A 189 3.52 -19.95 5.34
CA LEU A 189 2.95 -21.30 5.49
C LEU A 189 2.33 -21.54 6.89
N GLY A 190 2.43 -20.61 7.85
CA GLY A 190 1.62 -20.61 9.06
C GLY A 190 0.11 -20.43 8.81
N SER A 191 -0.28 -19.94 7.62
CA SER A 191 -1.67 -19.72 7.23
C SER A 191 -2.37 -21.01 6.78
N ASP A 192 -3.70 -21.00 6.80
CA ASP A 192 -4.55 -22.02 6.17
C ASP A 192 -4.88 -21.66 4.72
N LEU A 193 -4.93 -20.33 4.45
CA LEU A 193 -5.16 -19.76 3.13
C LEU A 193 -4.16 -18.64 2.84
N VAL A 194 -3.48 -18.72 1.69
CA VAL A 194 -2.60 -17.66 1.18
C VAL A 194 -3.20 -17.08 -0.10
N GLY A 195 -3.58 -15.81 -0.07
CA GLY A 195 -4.25 -15.13 -1.18
C GLY A 195 -3.34 -14.16 -1.93
N PHE A 196 -3.54 -14.07 -3.24
CA PHE A 196 -2.85 -13.17 -4.16
C PHE A 196 -3.84 -12.40 -5.04
N HIS A 197 -3.38 -11.36 -5.73
CA HIS A 197 -4.24 -10.63 -6.68
C HIS A 197 -4.41 -11.34 -8.01
N THR A 198 -3.41 -12.09 -8.44
CA THR A 198 -3.40 -12.74 -9.77
C THR A 198 -2.88 -14.16 -9.70
N TYR A 199 -3.30 -14.97 -10.65
CA TYR A 199 -2.84 -16.33 -10.83
C TYR A 199 -1.32 -16.45 -11.03
N ASP A 200 -0.68 -15.47 -11.68
CA ASP A 200 0.78 -15.51 -11.85
C ASP A 200 1.53 -15.41 -10.51
N TYR A 201 1.05 -14.62 -9.56
CA TYR A 201 1.68 -14.49 -8.24
C TYR A 201 1.49 -15.76 -7.41
N GLU A 202 0.31 -16.37 -7.46
CA GLU A 202 0.03 -17.69 -6.90
C GLU A 202 1.00 -18.74 -7.45
N ARG A 203 1.10 -18.86 -8.77
CA ARG A 203 2.00 -19.79 -9.46
C ARG A 203 3.47 -19.58 -9.08
N HIS A 204 3.93 -18.32 -8.96
CA HIS A 204 5.29 -17.99 -8.55
C HIS A 204 5.56 -18.43 -7.11
N PHE A 205 4.60 -18.21 -6.20
CA PHE A 205 4.68 -18.66 -4.81
C PHE A 205 4.77 -20.19 -4.71
N LEU A 206 3.84 -20.91 -5.33
CA LEU A 206 3.82 -22.37 -5.36
C LEU A 206 5.12 -22.96 -5.94
N SER A 207 5.65 -22.35 -7.01
CA SER A 207 6.93 -22.75 -7.59
C SER A 207 8.09 -22.53 -6.61
N SER A 208 8.09 -21.44 -5.86
CA SER A 208 9.12 -21.13 -4.87
C SER A 208 9.06 -22.08 -3.69
N VAL A 209 7.87 -22.39 -3.18
CA VAL A 209 7.67 -23.38 -2.10
C VAL A 209 8.22 -24.75 -2.51
N ARG A 210 7.81 -25.25 -3.68
CA ARG A 210 8.27 -26.56 -4.20
C ARG A 210 9.80 -26.61 -4.33
N ARG A 211 10.41 -25.57 -4.89
CA ARG A 211 11.85 -25.58 -5.21
C ARG A 211 12.74 -25.28 -4.00
N LEU A 212 12.31 -24.45 -3.08
CA LEU A 212 13.15 -24.01 -1.93
C LEU A 212 12.92 -24.84 -0.68
N LEU A 213 11.70 -25.34 -0.47
CA LEU A 213 11.34 -26.11 0.71
C LEU A 213 11.19 -27.62 0.42
N GLY A 214 11.07 -28.01 -0.87
CA GLY A 214 10.88 -29.42 -1.27
C GLY A 214 9.51 -29.97 -0.90
N LEU A 215 8.53 -29.13 -0.59
CA LEU A 215 7.18 -29.56 -0.20
C LEU A 215 6.39 -30.03 -1.40
N GLU A 216 5.49 -30.98 -1.16
CA GLU A 216 4.53 -31.44 -2.16
C GLU A 216 3.49 -30.35 -2.44
N VAL A 217 3.30 -30.08 -3.73
CA VAL A 217 2.32 -29.11 -4.22
C VAL A 217 1.51 -29.77 -5.31
N SER A 218 0.20 -29.87 -5.11
CA SER A 218 -0.74 -30.40 -6.10
C SER A 218 -1.82 -29.37 -6.38
N PHE A 219 -1.95 -28.96 -7.65
CA PHE A 219 -2.74 -27.79 -8.04
C PHE A 219 -2.34 -26.56 -7.21
N ASN A 220 -3.26 -26.05 -6.41
CA ASN A 220 -3.06 -24.90 -5.51
C ASN A 220 -3.04 -25.28 -4.01
N ASP A 221 -2.88 -26.56 -3.71
CA ASP A 221 -2.74 -27.09 -2.35
C ASP A 221 -1.26 -27.41 -2.05
N ILE A 222 -0.78 -26.99 -0.87
CA ILE A 222 0.54 -27.33 -0.33
C ILE A 222 0.33 -28.29 0.82
N TYR A 223 0.98 -29.44 0.76
CA TYR A 223 0.86 -30.52 1.75
C TYR A 223 1.99 -30.41 2.78
N LEU A 224 1.63 -30.21 4.03
CA LEU A 224 2.48 -30.40 5.20
C LEU A 224 2.14 -31.73 5.86
N GLU A 225 2.96 -32.19 6.84
CA GLU A 225 2.75 -33.45 7.53
C GLU A 225 1.38 -33.52 8.24
N ASP A 226 0.92 -32.41 8.80
CA ASP A 226 -0.24 -32.30 9.68
C ASP A 226 -1.43 -31.53 9.07
N ARG A 227 -1.23 -30.78 7.99
CA ARG A 227 -2.27 -29.93 7.40
C ARG A 227 -2.03 -29.61 5.92
N VAL A 228 -3.07 -29.12 5.27
CA VAL A 228 -3.04 -28.66 3.87
C VAL A 228 -3.27 -27.13 3.88
N ILE A 229 -2.44 -26.42 3.12
CA ILE A 229 -2.56 -24.97 2.95
C ILE A 229 -3.11 -24.71 1.55
N LYS A 230 -4.18 -23.95 1.48
CA LYS A 230 -4.74 -23.49 0.21
C LYS A 230 -4.07 -22.21 -0.25
N VAL A 231 -3.79 -22.15 -1.54
CA VAL A 231 -3.25 -20.95 -2.20
C VAL A 231 -4.17 -20.58 -3.34
N ASP A 232 -4.62 -19.33 -3.44
CA ASP A 232 -5.55 -18.94 -4.50
C ASP A 232 -5.43 -17.46 -4.85
N SER A 233 -6.02 -17.08 -5.99
CA SER A 233 -6.03 -15.69 -6.45
C SER A 233 -7.40 -15.05 -6.29
N PHE A 234 -7.42 -13.89 -5.64
CA PHE A 234 -8.61 -13.09 -5.34
C PHE A 234 -8.40 -11.66 -5.84
N PRO A 235 -8.75 -11.35 -7.10
CA PRO A 235 -8.60 -10.00 -7.63
C PRO A 235 -9.42 -8.98 -6.83
N MET A 236 -8.75 -7.95 -6.31
CA MET A 236 -9.45 -6.87 -5.61
C MET A 236 -10.03 -5.88 -6.61
N GLY A 237 -11.32 -5.61 -6.52
CA GLY A 237 -12.02 -4.60 -7.32
C GLY A 237 -12.00 -3.22 -6.70
N ILE A 238 -12.91 -2.37 -7.19
CA ILE A 238 -13.15 -1.03 -6.64
C ILE A 238 -14.66 -0.83 -6.40
N ASP A 239 -15.00 0.10 -5.51
CA ASP A 239 -16.38 0.56 -5.35
C ASP A 239 -16.76 1.46 -6.54
N TYR A 240 -17.09 0.82 -7.67
CA TYR A 240 -17.49 1.51 -8.89
C TYR A 240 -18.62 2.52 -8.66
N LYS A 241 -19.60 2.17 -7.82
CA LYS A 241 -20.77 3.02 -7.56
C LYS A 241 -20.37 4.34 -6.91
N LYS A 242 -19.47 4.30 -5.91
CA LYS A 242 -18.93 5.49 -5.24
C LYS A 242 -18.31 6.46 -6.24
N PHE A 243 -17.45 5.97 -7.15
CA PHE A 243 -16.77 6.80 -8.15
C PHE A 243 -17.75 7.32 -9.20
N SER A 244 -18.67 6.49 -9.67
CA SER A 244 -19.71 6.88 -10.64
C SER A 244 -20.66 7.95 -10.08
N ASP A 245 -21.10 7.78 -8.83
CA ASP A 245 -22.01 8.73 -8.19
C ASP A 245 -21.31 10.07 -7.89
N ALA A 246 -20.04 10.03 -7.48
CA ALA A 246 -19.23 11.24 -7.33
C ALA A 246 -19.09 12.01 -8.65
N ALA A 247 -18.77 11.32 -9.75
CA ALA A 247 -18.66 11.94 -11.06
C ALA A 247 -20.00 12.59 -11.50
N LYS A 248 -21.13 11.88 -11.32
CA LYS A 248 -22.47 12.41 -11.63
C LYS A 248 -22.86 13.62 -10.77
N LYS A 249 -22.45 13.63 -9.49
CA LYS A 249 -22.70 14.76 -8.57
C LYS A 249 -21.97 16.01 -9.05
N HIS A 250 -20.73 15.86 -9.50
CA HIS A 250 -19.95 16.97 -10.07
C HIS A 250 -20.52 17.51 -11.38
N ASP A 251 -21.03 16.65 -12.26
CA ASP A 251 -21.69 17.07 -13.51
C ASP A 251 -22.98 17.88 -13.26
N LYS A 252 -23.74 17.53 -12.22
CA LYS A 252 -25.00 18.23 -11.86
C LYS A 252 -24.77 19.57 -11.17
N ASN A 253 -23.67 19.75 -10.46
CA ASN A 253 -23.36 20.96 -9.68
C ASN A 253 -22.71 22.07 -10.53
N LYS A 254 -23.23 22.36 -11.72
CA LYS A 254 -22.77 23.50 -12.53
C LYS A 254 -22.98 24.87 -11.86
N THR A 255 -23.70 24.93 -10.73
CA THR A 255 -24.05 26.15 -9.99
C THR A 255 -23.45 26.25 -8.59
N GLY A 256 -22.69 25.24 -8.11
CA GLY A 256 -22.05 25.23 -6.78
C GLY A 256 -20.65 25.85 -6.74
N GLU A 257 -20.06 25.98 -5.56
CA GLU A 257 -18.66 26.37 -5.40
C GLU A 257 -17.75 25.37 -6.12
N ARG A 258 -17.11 25.84 -7.19
CA ARG A 258 -16.15 25.05 -7.97
C ARG A 258 -14.77 25.17 -7.38
N SER A 259 -14.02 24.05 -7.27
CA SER A 259 -12.62 24.09 -6.90
C SER A 259 -11.81 24.93 -7.90
N GLU A 260 -10.68 25.46 -7.49
CA GLU A 260 -9.78 26.22 -8.38
C GLU A 260 -9.36 25.39 -9.60
N LEU A 261 -9.07 24.10 -9.38
CA LEU A 261 -8.72 23.18 -10.48
C LEU A 261 -9.86 23.05 -11.48
N GLN A 262 -11.10 22.91 -11.01
CA GLN A 262 -12.25 22.80 -11.87
C GLN A 262 -12.52 24.08 -12.67
N ARG A 263 -12.37 25.26 -12.04
CA ARG A 263 -12.45 26.55 -12.74
C ARG A 263 -11.41 26.66 -13.85
N ARG A 264 -10.18 26.23 -13.59
CA ARG A 264 -9.11 26.21 -14.60
C ARG A 264 -9.41 25.25 -15.75
N LEU A 265 -9.91 24.04 -15.44
CA LEU A 265 -10.32 23.09 -16.48
C LEU A 265 -11.46 23.62 -17.34
N ASP A 266 -12.46 24.26 -16.74
CA ASP A 266 -13.59 24.84 -17.44
C ASP A 266 -13.15 26.01 -18.35
N MET A 267 -12.32 26.93 -17.85
CA MET A 267 -11.76 28.01 -18.67
C MET A 267 -11.00 27.49 -19.90
N HIS A 268 -10.25 26.37 -19.74
CA HIS A 268 -9.56 25.76 -20.86
C HIS A 268 -10.51 25.11 -21.87
N LYS A 269 -11.57 24.46 -21.39
CA LYS A 269 -12.60 23.88 -22.26
C LYS A 269 -13.44 24.95 -22.98
N GLU A 270 -13.61 26.11 -22.35
CA GLU A 270 -14.27 27.25 -22.97
C GLU A 270 -13.42 27.90 -24.06
N SER A 271 -12.11 28.01 -23.84
CA SER A 271 -11.16 28.56 -24.82
C SER A 271 -10.83 27.59 -25.96
N ASP A 272 -10.81 26.29 -25.69
CA ASP A 272 -10.61 25.22 -26.67
C ASP A 272 -11.48 24.00 -26.33
N PRO A 273 -12.69 23.89 -26.93
CA PRO A 273 -13.59 22.75 -26.71
C PRO A 273 -12.99 21.38 -27.09
N GLU A 274 -11.98 21.36 -27.96
CA GLU A 274 -11.28 20.14 -28.39
C GLU A 274 -10.10 19.77 -27.46
N ALA A 275 -9.75 20.63 -26.50
CA ALA A 275 -8.68 20.37 -25.56
C ALA A 275 -8.89 19.05 -24.80
N LYS A 276 -7.86 18.22 -24.77
CA LYS A 276 -7.86 16.93 -24.10
C LYS A 276 -6.92 16.92 -22.92
N PHE A 277 -7.38 16.30 -21.82
CA PHE A 277 -6.60 16.15 -20.60
C PHE A 277 -6.27 14.68 -20.38
N PHE A 278 -4.99 14.39 -20.17
CA PHE A 278 -4.52 13.12 -19.65
C PHE A 278 -4.33 13.26 -18.15
N LEU A 279 -4.88 12.34 -17.36
CA LEU A 279 -4.78 12.35 -15.91
C LEU A 279 -3.87 11.22 -15.44
N SER A 280 -2.92 11.55 -14.58
CA SER A 280 -1.99 10.65 -13.93
C SER A 280 -2.02 10.88 -12.43
N ILE A 281 -2.57 9.94 -11.67
CA ILE A 281 -2.65 10.00 -10.20
C ILE A 281 -1.96 8.77 -9.63
N ASP A 282 -0.83 8.98 -8.95
CA ASP A 282 -0.07 7.92 -8.31
C ASP A 282 0.63 8.43 -7.04
N ARG A 283 0.97 7.54 -6.13
CA ARG A 283 2.03 7.85 -5.17
C ARG A 283 3.34 8.03 -5.92
N LEU A 284 4.19 8.94 -5.44
CA LEU A 284 5.55 9.06 -5.96
C LEU A 284 6.31 7.77 -5.63
N ASP A 285 6.41 6.87 -6.59
CA ASP A 285 7.01 5.55 -6.45
C ASP A 285 7.55 5.10 -7.82
N TYR A 286 8.78 4.59 -7.85
CA TYR A 286 9.42 4.15 -9.10
C TYR A 286 8.65 3.02 -9.78
N SER A 287 7.93 2.18 -9.01
CA SER A 287 7.09 1.13 -9.58
C SER A 287 5.90 1.65 -10.40
N LYS A 288 5.56 2.94 -10.28
CA LYS A 288 4.45 3.58 -11.00
C LYS A 288 4.84 4.13 -12.37
N GLY A 289 6.13 4.17 -12.68
CA GLY A 289 6.63 4.57 -14.00
C GLY A 289 6.34 6.03 -14.38
N ILE A 290 6.28 6.95 -13.40
CA ILE A 290 5.95 8.37 -13.65
C ILE A 290 6.96 9.00 -14.61
N ALA A 291 8.27 8.79 -14.40
CA ALA A 291 9.31 9.31 -15.29
C ALA A 291 9.15 8.80 -16.73
N LYS A 292 8.86 7.51 -16.90
CA LYS A 292 8.61 6.92 -18.23
C LYS A 292 7.37 7.52 -18.91
N ARG A 293 6.34 7.83 -18.14
CA ARG A 293 5.10 8.48 -18.62
C ARG A 293 5.37 9.91 -19.10
N LEU A 294 6.19 10.67 -18.37
CA LEU A 294 6.64 12.01 -18.80
C LEU A 294 7.41 11.95 -20.09
N ASN A 295 8.39 11.05 -20.20
CA ASN A 295 9.15 10.84 -21.44
C ASN A 295 8.26 10.40 -22.62
N ALA A 296 7.27 9.55 -22.38
CA ALA A 296 6.31 9.14 -23.39
C ALA A 296 5.43 10.32 -23.87
N PHE A 297 5.05 11.22 -22.96
CA PHE A 297 4.28 12.42 -23.30
C PHE A 297 5.14 13.42 -24.12
N GLU A 298 6.40 13.60 -23.75
CA GLU A 298 7.36 14.38 -24.54
C GLU A 298 7.53 13.82 -25.95
N TYR A 299 7.76 12.51 -26.06
CA TYR A 299 7.85 11.83 -27.36
C TYR A 299 6.57 12.03 -28.19
N PHE A 300 5.39 11.97 -27.55
CA PHE A 300 4.12 12.22 -28.21
C PHE A 300 4.04 13.65 -28.78
N LEU A 301 4.42 14.68 -28.03
CA LEU A 301 4.40 16.07 -28.48
C LEU A 301 5.38 16.34 -29.62
N ASN A 302 6.53 15.66 -29.61
CA ASN A 302 7.51 15.75 -30.71
C ASN A 302 7.01 15.05 -31.98
N LYS A 303 6.45 13.85 -31.82
CA LYS A 303 5.98 13.05 -32.96
C LYS A 303 4.73 13.60 -33.62
N TYR A 304 3.87 14.26 -32.83
CA TYR A 304 2.58 14.75 -33.26
C TYR A 304 2.39 16.24 -32.91
N PRO A 305 3.15 17.14 -33.57
CA PRO A 305 3.14 18.58 -33.26
C PRO A 305 1.77 19.25 -33.39
N GLN A 306 0.85 18.67 -34.17
CA GLN A 306 -0.53 19.16 -34.32
C GLN A 306 -1.36 19.10 -33.02
N TYR A 307 -0.89 18.38 -32.00
CA TYR A 307 -1.52 18.30 -30.68
C TYR A 307 -0.93 19.30 -29.66
N LYS A 308 0.15 20.02 -30.01
CA LYS A 308 0.65 21.13 -29.18
C LYS A 308 -0.49 22.13 -28.98
N GLU A 309 -0.56 22.67 -27.78
CA GLU A 309 -1.64 23.54 -27.26
C GLU A 309 -3.02 22.86 -27.07
N LYS A 310 -3.28 21.69 -27.68
CA LYS A 310 -4.56 20.97 -27.62
C LYS A 310 -4.62 19.90 -26.52
N VAL A 311 -3.50 19.50 -25.95
CA VAL A 311 -3.43 18.44 -24.93
C VAL A 311 -2.69 18.91 -23.69
N ARG A 312 -3.05 18.36 -22.53
CA ARG A 312 -2.32 18.54 -21.27
C ARG A 312 -2.23 17.25 -20.50
N LEU A 313 -1.10 17.07 -19.84
CA LEU A 313 -0.90 15.99 -18.87
C LEU A 313 -0.97 16.58 -17.45
N ILE A 314 -1.95 16.13 -16.68
CA ILE A 314 -2.10 16.47 -15.26
C ILE A 314 -1.48 15.33 -14.45
N VAL A 315 -0.43 15.63 -13.71
CA VAL A 315 0.27 14.67 -12.86
C VAL A 315 0.06 15.03 -11.40
N LEU A 316 -0.64 14.18 -10.67
CA LEU A 316 -0.73 14.23 -9.21
C LEU A 316 0.16 13.14 -8.62
N ALA A 317 1.34 13.52 -8.17
CA ALA A 317 2.28 12.63 -7.49
C ALA A 317 2.17 12.83 -5.97
N VAL A 318 1.56 11.87 -5.29
CA VAL A 318 1.38 11.94 -3.84
C VAL A 318 2.67 11.56 -3.13
N PRO A 319 3.20 12.38 -2.20
CA PRO A 319 4.40 12.06 -1.43
C PRO A 319 4.31 10.69 -0.75
N SER A 320 5.36 9.89 -0.86
CA SER A 320 5.44 8.56 -0.26
C SER A 320 6.89 8.25 0.08
N ARG A 321 7.14 7.64 1.23
CA ARG A 321 8.44 7.12 1.67
C ARG A 321 9.60 8.11 1.46
N SER A 322 9.36 9.38 1.77
CA SER A 322 10.30 10.50 1.51
C SER A 322 11.66 10.33 2.21
N ASN A 323 11.76 9.45 3.22
CA ASN A 323 13.00 9.15 3.94
C ASN A 323 13.86 8.08 3.24
N VAL A 324 13.36 7.44 2.16
CA VAL A 324 14.11 6.43 1.40
C VAL A 324 14.86 7.10 0.26
N PRO A 325 16.20 6.95 0.14
CA PRO A 325 17.03 7.66 -0.84
C PRO A 325 16.56 7.53 -2.29
N GLN A 326 16.13 6.34 -2.72
CA GLN A 326 15.63 6.08 -4.08
C GLN A 326 14.40 6.93 -4.42
N TYR A 327 13.56 7.24 -3.43
CA TYR A 327 12.38 8.10 -3.63
C TYR A 327 12.75 9.59 -3.74
N GLN A 328 13.80 10.02 -3.03
CA GLN A 328 14.35 11.38 -3.16
C GLN A 328 14.96 11.59 -4.55
N LEU A 329 15.73 10.61 -5.03
CA LEU A 329 16.30 10.63 -6.39
C LEU A 329 15.20 10.66 -7.46
N LEU A 330 14.17 9.82 -7.31
CA LEU A 330 13.02 9.83 -8.23
C LEU A 330 12.30 11.18 -8.23
N LYS A 331 12.12 11.80 -7.05
CA LYS A 331 11.51 13.15 -6.95
C LYS A 331 12.30 14.17 -7.74
N LYS A 332 13.62 14.18 -7.58
CA LYS A 332 14.52 15.07 -8.32
C LYS A 332 14.44 14.84 -9.83
N GLU A 333 14.48 13.58 -10.27
CA GLU A 333 14.34 13.22 -11.68
C GLU A 333 13.03 13.73 -12.29
N ILE A 334 11.92 13.54 -11.57
CA ILE A 334 10.60 14.00 -12.05
C ILE A 334 10.54 15.53 -12.12
N ASP A 335 11.07 16.25 -11.13
CA ASP A 335 11.11 17.72 -11.15
C ASP A 335 11.93 18.25 -12.34
N GLU A 336 13.08 17.64 -12.62
CA GLU A 336 13.94 17.98 -13.76
C GLU A 336 13.24 17.69 -15.10
N LEU A 337 12.57 16.54 -15.23
CA LEU A 337 11.80 16.18 -16.44
C LEU A 337 10.64 17.15 -16.69
N VAL A 338 9.86 17.44 -15.66
CA VAL A 338 8.74 18.39 -15.79
C VAL A 338 9.24 19.79 -16.14
N GLY A 339 10.30 20.27 -15.48
CA GLY A 339 10.91 21.57 -15.76
C GLY A 339 11.42 21.66 -17.21
N ARG A 340 12.13 20.63 -17.68
CA ARG A 340 12.66 20.57 -19.02
C ARG A 340 11.56 20.53 -20.09
N ILE A 341 10.59 19.64 -19.96
CA ILE A 341 9.49 19.49 -20.92
C ILE A 341 8.64 20.78 -20.96
N ASN A 342 8.30 21.34 -19.80
CA ASN A 342 7.55 22.59 -19.77
C ASN A 342 8.37 23.75 -20.38
N GLY A 343 9.68 23.84 -20.11
CA GLY A 343 10.55 24.86 -20.68
C GLY A 343 10.68 24.78 -22.20
N GLU A 344 10.68 23.54 -22.75
CA GLU A 344 10.79 23.31 -24.19
C GLU A 344 9.49 23.59 -24.98
N PHE A 345 8.34 23.18 -24.40
CA PHE A 345 7.08 23.17 -25.16
C PHE A 345 6.10 24.28 -24.79
N SER A 346 6.24 24.93 -23.62
CA SER A 346 5.27 25.95 -23.20
C SER A 346 5.21 27.14 -24.14
N THR A 347 4.01 27.68 -24.29
CA THR A 347 3.76 29.00 -24.92
C THR A 347 3.21 29.96 -23.86
N VAL A 348 2.94 31.21 -24.23
CA VAL A 348 2.38 32.21 -23.31
C VAL A 348 1.05 31.76 -22.70
N SER A 349 0.26 31.01 -23.48
CA SER A 349 -1.12 30.59 -23.10
C SER A 349 -1.23 29.12 -22.70
N TRP A 350 -0.16 28.34 -22.90
CA TRP A 350 -0.25 26.89 -22.71
C TRP A 350 1.00 26.31 -22.03
N THR A 351 0.76 25.47 -21.01
CA THR A 351 1.76 24.66 -20.33
C THR A 351 1.37 23.19 -20.49
N PRO A 352 2.25 22.33 -21.06
CA PRO A 352 1.90 20.95 -21.38
C PRO A 352 1.68 20.07 -20.16
N ILE A 353 2.43 20.27 -19.06
CA ILE A 353 2.35 19.45 -17.87
C ILE A 353 1.95 20.29 -16.66
N TRP A 354 0.85 19.93 -16.02
CA TRP A 354 0.48 20.41 -14.70
C TRP A 354 0.91 19.38 -13.67
N TYR A 355 1.89 19.72 -12.86
CA TYR A 355 2.48 18.83 -11.88
C TYR A 355 2.16 19.28 -10.46
N PHE A 356 1.59 18.37 -9.68
CA PHE A 356 1.22 18.56 -8.29
C PHE A 356 1.91 17.52 -7.42
N TYR A 357 2.83 17.95 -6.55
CA TYR A 357 3.46 17.09 -5.55
C TYR A 357 2.78 17.30 -4.20
N ARG A 358 1.61 16.70 -4.04
CA ARG A 358 0.79 16.77 -2.82
C ARG A 358 -0.31 15.73 -2.82
N SER A 359 -0.93 15.47 -1.66
CA SER A 359 -2.23 14.79 -1.60
C SER A 359 -3.37 15.75 -1.92
N MET A 360 -4.46 15.22 -2.47
CA MET A 360 -5.71 15.95 -2.67
C MET A 360 -6.85 15.15 -2.06
N PRO A 361 -7.89 15.79 -1.49
CA PRO A 361 -9.09 15.10 -1.06
C PRO A 361 -9.80 14.49 -2.27
N PHE A 362 -10.65 13.51 -2.00
CA PHE A 362 -11.42 12.82 -3.05
C PHE A 362 -12.46 13.72 -3.74
N GLU A 363 -12.97 14.73 -3.02
CA GLU A 363 -13.99 15.71 -3.47
C GLU A 363 -13.32 16.93 -4.22
#